data_2fcc9b96d06119b64d60d76b0c0ceae5
#
_entry.id   2fcc9b96d06119b64d60d76b0c0ceae5
#
_cell.length_a   1.000
_cell.length_b   1.000
_cell.length_c   1.000
_cell.angle_alpha   90.00
_cell.angle_beta   90.00
_cell.angle_gamma   90.00
#
_symmetry.space_group_name_H-M   'P 1'
#
loop_
_entity.id
_entity.type
_entity.pdbx_description
1 polymer ?
#
loop_
_entity_poly.entity_id
_entity_poly.type
_entity_poly.pdbx_seq_one_letter_code
_entity_poly.pdbx_strand_id
1 'polypeptide(L)'
;MEGIEKITARIIEDAEREIAQMQQENGKRINALTAEAQSAAEQESLELLTRGRRAAEERRERLSSSAAVECRKMELAAKQELLNEAFAAAVEELCHLPREKYLALIASLAAEVAEGGEEMILSPQDASEIGPEVVLLANTALREAGKPGKLTLSAEPRSIPGGFILSHGDVELNCAFDTLVRLQREKLEKEVAAILFPVQ
;
A
#
# COMPACT_ATOMS: atom_id res chain seq x y z
N MET A 1 -52.66 -92.11 -28.22
CA MET A 1 -52.12 -91.27 -27.10
C MET A 1 -50.68 -90.81 -27.44
N GLU A 2 -49.82 -91.60 -28.11
CA GLU A 2 -48.41 -91.21 -28.47
C GLU A 2 -48.22 -89.90 -29.33
N GLY A 3 -49.21 -89.57 -30.18
CA GLY A 3 -49.09 -88.37 -31.04
C GLY A 3 -49.23 -86.98 -30.26
N ILE A 4 -50.09 -86.97 -29.24
CA ILE A 4 -50.33 -85.79 -28.47
C ILE A 4 -49.16 -85.52 -27.52
N GLU A 5 -48.59 -86.58 -26.92
CA GLU A 5 -47.39 -86.53 -26.11
C GLU A 5 -46.13 -85.96 -26.84
N LYS A 6 -45.93 -86.38 -28.14
CA LYS A 6 -44.89 -85.88 -28.97
C LYS A 6 -45.03 -84.42 -29.37
N ILE A 7 -46.26 -83.92 -29.56
CA ILE A 7 -46.55 -82.53 -29.87
C ILE A 7 -46.31 -81.65 -28.64
N THR A 8 -46.81 -82.12 -27.44
CA THR A 8 -46.60 -81.40 -26.17
C THR A 8 -45.11 -81.30 -25.82
N ALA A 9 -44.31 -82.36 -25.98
CA ALA A 9 -42.87 -82.36 -25.77
C ALA A 9 -42.16 -81.39 -26.70
N ARG A 10 -42.57 -81.32 -27.95
CA ARG A 10 -41.99 -80.40 -28.91
C ARG A 10 -42.33 -78.92 -28.60
N ILE A 11 -43.53 -78.64 -28.18
CA ILE A 11 -43.92 -77.27 -27.75
C ILE A 11 -43.13 -76.86 -26.52
N ILE A 12 -42.90 -77.74 -25.58
CA ILE A 12 -42.06 -77.45 -24.40
C ILE A 12 -40.63 -77.22 -24.78
N GLU A 13 -40.04 -78.04 -25.65
CA GLU A 13 -38.66 -77.90 -26.14
C GLU A 13 -38.44 -76.59 -26.95
N ASP A 14 -39.40 -76.21 -27.79
CA ASP A 14 -39.36 -74.94 -28.51
C ASP A 14 -39.54 -73.77 -27.59
N ALA A 15 -40.37 -73.81 -26.57
CA ALA A 15 -40.51 -72.79 -25.54
C ALA A 15 -39.27 -72.67 -24.68
N GLU A 16 -38.60 -73.75 -24.30
CA GLU A 16 -37.32 -73.76 -23.58
C GLU A 16 -36.20 -73.11 -24.38
N ARG A 17 -36.16 -73.41 -25.70
CA ARG A 17 -35.19 -72.79 -26.62
C ARG A 17 -35.40 -71.27 -26.75
N GLU A 18 -36.66 -70.84 -26.85
CA GLU A 18 -37.01 -69.41 -26.94
C GLU A 18 -36.66 -68.66 -25.63
N ILE A 19 -36.95 -69.28 -24.47
CA ILE A 19 -36.53 -68.76 -23.18
C ILE A 19 -35.01 -68.64 -23.07
N ALA A 20 -34.27 -69.66 -23.48
CA ALA A 20 -32.81 -69.65 -23.45
C ALA A 20 -32.24 -68.58 -24.37
N GLN A 21 -32.83 -68.39 -25.57
CA GLN A 21 -32.43 -67.34 -26.48
C GLN A 21 -32.72 -65.94 -25.93
N MET A 22 -33.93 -65.72 -25.37
CA MET A 22 -34.27 -64.43 -24.72
C MET A 22 -33.34 -64.13 -23.53
N GLN A 23 -33.03 -65.13 -22.71
CA GLN A 23 -32.09 -64.97 -21.59
C GLN A 23 -30.68 -64.58 -22.09
N GLN A 24 -30.19 -65.18 -23.17
CA GLN A 24 -28.90 -64.87 -23.76
C GLN A 24 -28.90 -63.44 -24.35
N GLU A 25 -29.94 -63.04 -25.05
CA GLU A 25 -30.09 -61.70 -25.61
C GLU A 25 -30.19 -60.65 -24.52
N ASN A 26 -30.99 -60.89 -23.47
CA ASN A 26 -31.07 -60.03 -22.33
C ASN A 26 -29.77 -59.90 -21.55
N GLY A 27 -29.02 -60.99 -21.38
CA GLY A 27 -27.67 -60.97 -20.80
C GLY A 27 -26.70 -60.10 -21.59
N LYS A 28 -26.69 -60.23 -22.93
CA LYS A 28 -25.86 -59.37 -23.81
C LYS A 28 -26.28 -57.89 -23.67
N ARG A 29 -27.58 -57.61 -23.65
CA ARG A 29 -28.11 -56.26 -23.52
C ARG A 29 -27.79 -55.61 -22.15
N ILE A 30 -27.91 -56.35 -21.06
CA ILE A 30 -27.54 -55.91 -19.71
C ILE A 30 -26.03 -55.61 -19.67
N ASN A 31 -25.20 -56.51 -20.17
CA ASN A 31 -23.74 -56.30 -20.19
C ASN A 31 -23.35 -55.09 -21.03
N ALA A 32 -23.98 -54.87 -22.18
CA ALA A 32 -23.73 -53.68 -23.00
C ALA A 32 -24.13 -52.39 -22.30
N LEU A 33 -25.32 -52.35 -21.70
CA LEU A 33 -25.80 -51.21 -20.93
C LEU A 33 -24.93 -50.89 -19.70
N THR A 34 -24.47 -51.94 -19.02
CA THR A 34 -23.58 -51.79 -17.86
C THR A 34 -22.21 -51.23 -18.27
N ALA A 35 -21.66 -51.75 -19.36
CA ALA A 35 -20.37 -51.26 -19.91
C ALA A 35 -20.48 -49.81 -20.37
N GLU A 36 -21.57 -49.45 -21.05
CA GLU A 36 -21.83 -48.07 -21.47
C GLU A 36 -21.97 -47.13 -20.29
N ALA A 37 -22.79 -47.50 -19.29
CA ALA A 37 -22.95 -46.71 -18.07
C ALA A 37 -21.64 -46.52 -17.26
N GLN A 38 -20.85 -47.61 -17.21
CA GLN A 38 -19.54 -47.55 -16.54
C GLN A 38 -18.54 -46.62 -17.25
N SER A 39 -18.48 -46.74 -18.60
CA SER A 39 -17.64 -45.84 -19.40
C SER A 39 -18.06 -44.38 -19.29
N ALA A 40 -19.37 -44.08 -19.30
CA ALA A 40 -19.91 -42.75 -19.10
C ALA A 40 -19.57 -42.19 -17.70
N ALA A 41 -19.70 -43.00 -16.67
CA ALA A 41 -19.36 -42.60 -15.30
C ALA A 41 -17.84 -42.34 -15.14
N GLU A 42 -16.99 -43.14 -15.75
CA GLU A 42 -15.53 -42.93 -15.78
C GLU A 42 -15.16 -41.63 -16.49
N GLN A 43 -15.77 -41.34 -17.62
CA GLN A 43 -15.55 -40.09 -18.37
C GLN A 43 -15.99 -38.88 -17.56
N GLU A 44 -17.19 -38.90 -16.96
CA GLU A 44 -17.68 -37.82 -16.13
C GLU A 44 -16.78 -37.58 -14.90
N SER A 45 -16.31 -38.66 -14.27
CA SER A 45 -15.36 -38.59 -13.16
C SER A 45 -14.05 -37.93 -13.56
N LEU A 46 -13.47 -38.28 -14.70
CA LEU A 46 -12.26 -37.69 -15.23
C LEU A 46 -12.43 -36.21 -15.56
N GLU A 47 -13.56 -35.85 -16.18
CA GLU A 47 -13.88 -34.44 -16.45
C GLU A 47 -14.04 -33.62 -15.18
N LEU A 48 -14.72 -34.17 -14.18
CA LEU A 48 -14.91 -33.51 -12.89
C LEU A 48 -13.59 -33.28 -12.18
N LEU A 49 -12.72 -34.30 -12.15
CA LEU A 49 -11.38 -34.18 -11.58
C LEU A 49 -10.52 -33.15 -12.32
N THR A 50 -10.59 -33.15 -13.64
CA THR A 50 -9.82 -32.20 -14.48
C THR A 50 -10.30 -30.77 -14.23
N ARG A 51 -11.61 -30.54 -14.22
CA ARG A 51 -12.20 -29.24 -13.90
C ARG A 51 -11.85 -28.79 -12.47
N GLY A 52 -11.93 -29.72 -11.52
CA GLY A 52 -11.54 -29.45 -10.13
C GLY A 52 -10.08 -29.06 -9.97
N ARG A 53 -9.16 -29.76 -10.61
CA ARG A 53 -7.72 -29.44 -10.60
C ARG A 53 -7.44 -28.07 -11.23
N ARG A 54 -8.06 -27.77 -12.37
CA ARG A 54 -7.91 -26.48 -13.03
C ARG A 54 -8.43 -25.33 -12.15
N ALA A 55 -9.62 -25.48 -11.56
CA ALA A 55 -10.18 -24.49 -10.67
C ALA A 55 -9.33 -24.27 -9.42
N ALA A 56 -8.75 -25.33 -8.85
CA ALA A 56 -7.84 -25.25 -7.71
C ALA A 56 -6.53 -24.50 -8.09
N GLU A 57 -5.96 -24.78 -9.25
CA GLU A 57 -4.75 -24.10 -9.73
C GLU A 57 -5.00 -22.61 -9.99
N GLU A 58 -6.08 -22.26 -10.67
CA GLU A 58 -6.48 -20.86 -10.89
C GLU A 58 -6.72 -20.12 -9.57
N ARG A 59 -7.31 -20.79 -8.56
CA ARG A 59 -7.48 -20.21 -7.23
C ARG A 59 -6.14 -20.00 -6.54
N ARG A 60 -5.23 -20.95 -6.62
CA ARG A 60 -3.88 -20.84 -6.04
C ARG A 60 -3.11 -19.68 -6.65
N GLU A 61 -3.14 -19.54 -7.97
CA GLU A 61 -2.48 -18.42 -8.67
C GLU A 61 -3.06 -17.06 -8.25
N ARG A 62 -4.38 -16.94 -8.18
CA ARG A 62 -5.03 -15.70 -7.72
C ARG A 62 -4.63 -15.35 -6.29
N LEU A 63 -4.64 -16.32 -5.37
CA LEU A 63 -4.25 -16.09 -3.97
C LEU A 63 -2.78 -15.70 -3.85
N SER A 64 -1.88 -16.38 -4.58
CA SER A 64 -0.46 -16.07 -4.61
C SER A 64 -0.21 -14.65 -5.13
N SER A 65 -0.86 -14.28 -6.24
CA SER A 65 -0.78 -12.94 -6.82
C SER A 65 -1.29 -11.86 -5.87
N SER A 66 -2.44 -12.11 -5.24
CA SER A 66 -3.02 -11.19 -4.24
C SER A 66 -2.08 -11.02 -3.04
N ALA A 67 -1.55 -12.12 -2.51
CA ALA A 67 -0.60 -12.07 -1.39
C ALA A 67 0.68 -11.29 -1.75
N ALA A 68 1.21 -11.47 -2.95
CA ALA A 68 2.38 -10.73 -3.42
C ALA A 68 2.12 -9.21 -3.53
N VAL A 69 0.91 -8.82 -3.93
CA VAL A 69 0.50 -7.40 -3.96
C VAL A 69 0.39 -6.84 -2.54
N GLU A 70 -0.24 -7.57 -1.63
CA GLU A 70 -0.36 -7.14 -0.23
C GLU A 70 1.00 -7.01 0.46
N CYS A 71 1.92 -7.95 0.24
CA CYS A 71 3.29 -7.84 0.76
C CYS A 71 3.99 -6.57 0.27
N ARG A 72 3.88 -6.25 -1.03
CA ARG A 72 4.47 -5.02 -1.59
C ARG A 72 3.84 -3.75 -1.00
N LYS A 73 2.54 -3.75 -0.79
CA LYS A 73 1.85 -2.62 -0.13
C LYS A 73 2.34 -2.41 1.30
N MET A 74 2.46 -3.49 2.07
CA MET A 74 2.98 -3.44 3.44
C MET A 74 4.42 -2.92 3.49
N GLU A 75 5.28 -3.40 2.58
CA GLU A 75 6.66 -2.92 2.46
C GLU A 75 6.71 -1.43 2.11
N LEU A 76 5.90 -0.98 1.15
CA LEU A 76 5.83 0.42 0.78
C LEU A 76 5.30 1.30 1.92
N ALA A 77 4.27 0.84 2.63
CA ALA A 77 3.73 1.54 3.78
C ALA A 77 4.78 1.71 4.90
N ALA A 78 5.53 0.64 5.22
CA ALA A 78 6.59 0.70 6.20
C ALA A 78 7.73 1.65 5.79
N LYS A 79 8.12 1.65 4.51
CA LYS A 79 9.11 2.60 3.99
C LYS A 79 8.62 4.05 4.09
N GLN A 80 7.35 4.29 3.79
CA GLN A 80 6.76 5.62 3.89
C GLN A 80 6.68 6.11 5.34
N GLU A 81 6.40 5.22 6.28
CA GLU A 81 6.38 5.53 7.71
C GLU A 81 7.77 5.93 8.21
N LEU A 82 8.82 5.16 7.87
CA LEU A 82 10.20 5.50 8.20
C LEU A 82 10.66 6.83 7.57
N LEU A 83 10.25 7.13 6.34
CA LEU A 83 10.51 8.44 5.73
C LEU A 83 9.83 9.57 6.52
N ASN A 84 8.58 9.38 6.92
CA ASN A 84 7.86 10.36 7.73
C ASN A 84 8.56 10.59 9.09
N GLU A 85 9.00 9.53 9.74
CA GLU A 85 9.76 9.62 10.99
C GLU A 85 11.09 10.36 10.80
N ALA A 86 11.82 10.09 9.71
CA ALA A 86 13.07 10.79 9.41
C ALA A 86 12.87 12.29 9.22
N PHE A 87 11.84 12.70 8.48
CA PHE A 87 11.52 14.13 8.32
C PHE A 87 11.00 14.77 9.60
N ALA A 88 10.23 14.06 10.42
CA ALA A 88 9.82 14.54 11.73
C ALA A 88 11.01 14.74 12.68
N ALA A 89 11.93 13.76 12.72
CA ALA A 89 13.15 13.87 13.50
C ALA A 89 14.03 15.05 13.05
N ALA A 90 14.08 15.33 11.73
CA ALA A 90 14.82 16.48 11.20
C ALA A 90 14.23 17.82 11.71
N VAL A 91 12.89 17.93 11.80
CA VAL A 91 12.26 19.12 12.41
C VAL A 91 12.64 19.24 13.89
N GLU A 92 12.60 18.10 14.61
CA GLU A 92 12.94 18.06 16.03
C GLU A 92 14.41 18.47 16.27
N GLU A 93 15.33 17.92 15.48
CA GLU A 93 16.75 18.31 15.54
C GLU A 93 16.98 19.79 15.25
N LEU A 94 16.27 20.38 14.27
CA LEU A 94 16.33 21.80 13.99
C LEU A 94 15.86 22.64 15.19
N CYS A 95 14.82 22.19 15.89
CA CYS A 95 14.31 22.88 17.10
C CYS A 95 15.25 22.75 18.30
N HIS A 96 16.07 21.68 18.36
CA HIS A 96 16.99 21.40 19.46
C HIS A 96 18.45 21.77 19.15
N LEU A 97 18.69 22.55 18.11
CA LEU A 97 20.04 23.05 17.82
C LEU A 97 20.61 23.84 19.01
N PRO A 98 21.93 23.79 19.23
CA PRO A 98 22.59 24.68 20.19
C PRO A 98 22.22 26.14 19.93
N ARG A 99 21.95 26.91 20.99
CA ARG A 99 21.44 28.29 20.91
C ARG A 99 22.12 29.15 19.85
N GLU A 100 23.44 29.13 19.80
CA GLU A 100 24.22 29.93 18.84
C GLU A 100 23.92 29.53 17.39
N LYS A 101 23.83 28.22 17.12
CA LYS A 101 23.51 27.70 15.78
C LYS A 101 22.05 28.00 15.39
N TYR A 102 21.14 27.88 16.34
CA TYR A 102 19.73 28.19 16.15
C TYR A 102 19.51 29.67 15.79
N LEU A 103 20.13 30.59 16.55
CA LEU A 103 20.10 32.03 16.28
C LEU A 103 20.70 32.37 14.90
N ALA A 104 21.84 31.79 14.58
CA ALA A 104 22.51 32.00 13.29
C ALA A 104 21.64 31.48 12.13
N LEU A 105 21.00 30.32 12.28
CA LEU A 105 20.11 29.75 11.28
C LEU A 105 18.90 30.66 11.03
N ILE A 106 18.19 31.09 12.08
CA ILE A 106 17.04 31.98 11.94
C ILE A 106 17.46 33.33 11.31
N ALA A 107 18.57 33.92 11.76
CA ALA A 107 19.07 35.17 11.20
C ALA A 107 19.43 35.05 9.71
N SER A 108 20.08 33.96 9.31
CA SER A 108 20.41 33.68 7.92
C SER A 108 19.16 33.50 7.05
N LEU A 109 18.18 32.67 7.50
CA LEU A 109 16.91 32.49 6.81
C LEU A 109 16.12 33.80 6.68
N ALA A 110 16.06 34.59 7.76
CA ALA A 110 15.41 35.88 7.71
C ALA A 110 16.08 36.86 6.72
N ALA A 111 17.42 36.89 6.67
CA ALA A 111 18.14 37.71 5.72
C ALA A 111 17.89 37.33 4.25
N GLU A 112 17.66 36.04 4.00
CA GLU A 112 17.35 35.53 2.67
C GLU A 112 15.96 35.97 2.20
N VAL A 113 14.94 35.82 3.05
CA VAL A 113 13.52 35.95 2.67
C VAL A 113 12.89 37.28 3.02
N ALA A 114 13.37 38.00 4.05
CA ALA A 114 12.80 39.28 4.48
C ALA A 114 13.20 40.42 3.55
N GLU A 115 12.30 41.40 3.40
CA GLU A 115 12.56 42.67 2.75
C GLU A 115 13.05 43.72 3.75
N GLY A 116 12.80 43.53 5.07
CA GLY A 116 13.41 44.30 6.15
C GLY A 116 12.50 45.30 6.88
N GLY A 117 11.19 45.15 6.76
CA GLY A 117 10.21 45.98 7.45
C GLY A 117 9.09 45.19 8.08
N GLU A 118 9.22 43.85 8.12
CA GLU A 118 8.21 42.94 8.60
C GLU A 118 8.25 42.76 10.11
N GLU A 119 7.15 42.25 10.63
CA GLU A 119 7.02 41.78 12.00
C GLU A 119 7.38 40.30 12.05
N MET A 120 8.34 39.93 12.91
CA MET A 120 8.77 38.55 13.12
C MET A 120 7.94 37.92 14.25
N ILE A 121 7.21 36.89 13.93
CA ILE A 121 6.38 36.12 14.86
C ILE A 121 7.14 34.84 15.20
N LEU A 122 7.37 34.55 16.46
CA LEU A 122 8.06 33.38 16.97
C LEU A 122 7.12 32.47 17.78
N SER A 123 7.62 31.31 18.19
CA SER A 123 6.96 30.50 19.19
C SER A 123 6.91 31.24 20.53
N PRO A 124 5.95 30.94 21.46
CA PRO A 124 5.91 31.56 22.78
C PRO A 124 7.22 31.40 23.57
N GLN A 125 7.88 30.24 23.42
CA GLN A 125 9.16 29.98 24.07
C GLN A 125 10.27 30.82 23.44
N ASP A 126 10.43 30.76 22.10
CA ASP A 126 11.47 31.53 21.44
C ASP A 126 11.33 33.03 21.59
N ALA A 127 10.08 33.53 21.55
CA ALA A 127 9.82 34.95 21.75
C ALA A 127 10.33 35.45 23.13
N SER A 128 10.16 34.61 24.17
CA SER A 128 10.59 34.95 25.53
C SER A 128 12.09 34.74 25.77
N GLU A 129 12.68 33.67 25.19
CA GLU A 129 14.06 33.31 25.48
C GLU A 129 15.09 33.99 24.57
N ILE A 130 14.76 34.17 23.28
CA ILE A 130 15.70 34.62 22.24
C ILE A 130 15.16 35.74 21.34
N GLY A 131 13.87 36.11 21.46
CA GLY A 131 13.21 37.03 20.54
C GLY A 131 13.99 38.32 20.25
N PRO A 132 14.38 39.12 21.26
CA PRO A 132 15.12 40.35 21.03
C PRO A 132 16.49 40.13 20.38
N GLU A 133 17.17 39.04 20.73
CA GLU A 133 18.49 38.71 20.22
C GLU A 133 18.43 38.27 18.76
N VAL A 134 17.45 37.42 18.41
CA VAL A 134 17.26 36.94 17.03
C VAL A 134 16.90 38.04 16.06
N VAL A 135 16.01 38.99 16.50
CA VAL A 135 15.66 40.17 15.69
C VAL A 135 16.85 41.08 15.48
N LEU A 136 17.70 41.27 16.49
CA LEU A 136 18.92 42.05 16.37
C LEU A 136 19.90 41.45 15.35
N LEU A 137 20.14 40.12 15.44
CA LEU A 137 21.00 39.38 14.51
C LEU A 137 20.43 39.38 13.09
N ALA A 138 19.13 39.13 12.93
CA ALA A 138 18.46 39.17 11.63
C ALA A 138 18.55 40.57 10.98
N ASN A 139 18.32 41.61 11.75
CA ASN A 139 18.48 42.99 11.28
C ASN A 139 19.95 43.33 10.88
N THR A 140 20.91 42.74 11.56
CA THR A 140 22.32 42.89 11.20
C THR A 140 22.63 42.18 9.89
N ALA A 141 22.22 40.93 9.74
CA ALA A 141 22.40 40.16 8.51
C ALA A 141 21.67 40.80 7.30
N LEU A 142 20.50 41.39 7.51
CA LEU A 142 19.78 42.14 6.48
C LEU A 142 20.58 43.36 5.98
N ARG A 143 21.17 44.11 6.91
CA ARG A 143 22.01 45.29 6.54
C ARG A 143 23.26 44.87 5.80
N GLU A 144 23.90 43.78 6.21
CA GLU A 144 25.06 43.21 5.49
C GLU A 144 24.66 42.73 4.08
N ALA A 145 23.42 42.25 3.89
CA ALA A 145 22.86 41.92 2.59
C ALA A 145 22.34 43.14 1.78
N GLY A 146 22.52 44.39 2.30
CA GLY A 146 22.08 45.60 1.64
C GLY A 146 20.57 45.88 1.72
N LYS A 147 19.88 45.24 2.62
CA LYS A 147 18.42 45.40 2.86
C LYS A 147 18.15 46.30 4.08
N PRO A 148 16.95 46.91 4.22
CA PRO A 148 16.57 47.69 5.41
C PRO A 148 16.42 46.73 6.61
N GLY A 149 17.33 46.77 7.57
CA GLY A 149 17.28 45.97 8.79
C GLY A 149 16.32 46.61 9.82
N LYS A 150 15.01 46.52 9.60
CA LYS A 150 13.95 47.11 10.44
C LYS A 150 12.88 46.07 10.86
N LEU A 151 13.26 44.78 10.95
CA LEU A 151 12.38 43.79 11.54
C LEU A 151 12.05 44.13 12.98
N THR A 152 10.80 43.87 13.37
CA THR A 152 10.33 44.03 14.72
C THR A 152 9.83 42.68 15.26
N LEU A 153 9.92 42.48 16.58
CA LEU A 153 9.37 41.28 17.20
C LEU A 153 7.86 41.49 17.43
N SER A 154 7.07 40.50 17.02
CA SER A 154 5.63 40.51 17.28
C SER A 154 5.32 40.34 18.75
N ALA A 155 4.31 41.09 19.20
CA ALA A 155 3.75 40.93 20.55
C ALA A 155 2.88 39.69 20.68
N GLU A 156 2.42 39.12 19.56
CA GLU A 156 1.52 37.94 19.53
C GLU A 156 2.29 36.73 19.00
N PRO A 157 2.84 35.88 19.88
CA PRO A 157 3.49 34.65 19.45
C PRO A 157 2.50 33.62 18.87
N ARG A 158 2.97 32.73 18.02
CA ARG A 158 2.15 31.65 17.45
C ARG A 158 2.68 30.25 17.82
N SER A 159 1.77 29.29 17.91
CA SER A 159 2.14 27.91 18.19
C SER A 159 2.78 27.28 16.92
N ILE A 160 4.10 27.44 16.82
CA ILE A 160 4.96 26.80 15.81
C ILE A 160 6.05 26.01 16.53
N PRO A 161 6.55 24.90 15.95
CA PRO A 161 7.57 24.07 16.61
C PRO A 161 8.91 24.79 16.74
N GLY A 162 9.22 25.71 15.81
CA GLY A 162 10.44 26.51 15.77
C GLY A 162 10.52 27.26 14.43
N GLY A 163 11.54 28.09 14.28
CA GLY A 163 11.63 29.01 13.14
C GLY A 163 10.81 30.28 13.37
N PHE A 164 10.27 30.90 12.32
CA PHE A 164 9.56 32.17 12.41
C PHE A 164 8.51 32.31 11.31
N ILE A 165 7.62 33.28 11.49
CA ILE A 165 6.70 33.78 10.46
C ILE A 165 6.98 35.27 10.30
N LEU A 166 7.10 35.75 9.08
CA LEU A 166 7.19 37.18 8.78
C LEU A 166 5.80 37.68 8.38
N SER A 167 5.37 38.78 8.96
CA SER A 167 4.09 39.43 8.64
C SER A 167 4.33 40.85 8.18
N HIS A 168 3.71 41.23 7.07
CA HIS A 168 3.69 42.60 6.57
C HIS A 168 2.30 42.93 6.03
N GLY A 169 1.52 43.67 6.82
CA GLY A 169 0.13 43.95 6.50
C GLY A 169 -0.71 42.67 6.38
N ASP A 170 -1.28 42.41 5.21
CA ASP A 170 -2.13 41.22 4.94
C ASP A 170 -1.33 40.02 4.40
N VAL A 171 0.00 40.12 4.29
CA VAL A 171 0.85 39.08 3.74
C VAL A 171 1.66 38.44 4.85
N GLU A 172 1.63 37.10 4.91
CA GLU A 172 2.46 36.33 5.83
C GLU A 172 3.34 35.35 5.05
N LEU A 173 4.61 35.30 5.43
CA LEU A 173 5.58 34.34 4.94
C LEU A 173 5.93 33.36 6.07
N ASN A 174 5.51 32.11 5.92
CA ASN A 174 5.72 31.08 6.93
C ASN A 174 7.08 30.40 6.72
N CYS A 175 8.03 30.64 7.59
CA CYS A 175 9.35 30.03 7.68
C CYS A 175 9.50 29.16 8.95
N ALA A 176 8.40 28.62 9.49
CA ALA A 176 8.47 27.62 10.53
C ALA A 176 9.12 26.34 10.01
N PHE A 177 9.90 25.66 10.84
CA PHE A 177 10.71 24.52 10.40
C PHE A 177 9.90 23.36 9.84
N ASP A 178 8.71 23.08 10.38
CA ASP A 178 7.78 22.08 9.83
C ASP A 178 7.33 22.42 8.41
N THR A 179 7.08 23.69 8.14
CA THR A 179 6.69 24.18 6.81
C THR A 179 7.87 24.12 5.83
N LEU A 180 9.08 24.56 6.27
CA LEU A 180 10.27 24.51 5.44
C LEU A 180 10.66 23.06 5.06
N VAL A 181 10.66 22.17 6.04
CA VAL A 181 10.95 20.74 5.81
C VAL A 181 9.90 20.12 4.88
N ARG A 182 8.62 20.44 5.07
CA ARG A 182 7.55 19.97 4.19
C ARG A 182 7.71 20.45 2.74
N LEU A 183 8.11 21.70 2.53
CA LEU A 183 8.35 22.25 1.18
C LEU A 183 9.58 21.63 0.51
N GLN A 184 10.61 21.29 1.28
CA GLN A 184 11.81 20.66 0.75
C GLN A 184 11.67 19.13 0.59
N ARG A 185 10.65 18.54 1.21
CA ARG A 185 10.43 17.08 1.23
C ARG A 185 10.44 16.49 -0.17
N GLU A 186 9.70 17.06 -1.12
CA GLU A 186 9.61 16.53 -2.49
C GLU A 186 10.99 16.44 -3.18
N LYS A 187 11.89 17.35 -2.86
CA LYS A 187 13.25 17.37 -3.42
C LYS A 187 14.17 16.36 -2.72
N LEU A 188 14.05 16.25 -1.40
CA LEU A 188 14.94 15.46 -0.56
C LEU A 188 14.49 14.00 -0.39
N GLU A 189 13.22 13.70 -0.58
CA GLU A 189 12.64 12.37 -0.31
C GLU A 189 13.39 11.25 -1.05
N LYS A 190 13.76 11.50 -2.31
CA LYS A 190 14.51 10.52 -3.11
C LYS A 190 15.91 10.24 -2.55
N GLU A 191 16.60 11.27 -2.09
CA GLU A 191 17.95 11.13 -1.52
C GLU A 191 17.89 10.45 -0.14
N VAL A 192 16.96 10.87 0.69
CA VAL A 192 16.71 10.25 2.01
C VAL A 192 16.33 8.79 1.85
N ALA A 193 15.44 8.47 0.90
CA ALA A 193 15.06 7.10 0.62
C ALA A 193 16.25 6.25 0.14
N ALA A 194 17.14 6.80 -0.67
CA ALA A 194 18.33 6.09 -1.12
C ALA A 194 19.32 5.80 0.03
N ILE A 195 19.37 6.66 1.03
CA ILE A 195 20.21 6.46 2.22
C ILE A 195 19.59 5.42 3.16
N LEU A 196 18.29 5.53 3.40
CA LEU A 196 17.56 4.64 4.32
C LEU A 196 17.37 3.22 3.76
N PHE A 197 17.20 3.11 2.43
CA PHE A 197 16.88 1.85 1.74
C PHE A 197 17.87 1.61 0.59
N PRO A 198 19.15 1.38 0.87
CA PRO A 198 20.12 1.12 -0.20
C PRO A 198 19.71 -0.15 -0.98
N VAL A 199 19.65 -0.02 -2.31
CA VAL A 199 19.41 -1.16 -3.19
C VAL A 199 20.61 -2.09 -3.10
N GLN A 200 20.39 -3.32 -2.62
CA GLN A 200 21.38 -4.40 -2.61
C GLN A 200 21.55 -4.99 -4.01
#